data_50bdff6063e8d01ec12b4148459779b8
#
_entry.id   50bdff6063e8d01ec12b4148459779b8
#
_cell.length_a   1.000
_cell.length_b   1.000
_cell.length_c   1.000
_cell.angle_alpha   90.00
_cell.angle_beta   90.00
_cell.angle_gamma   90.00
#
_symmetry.space_group_name_H-M   'P 1'
#
loop_
_entity.id
_entity.type
_entity.pdbx_description
1 polymer ?
#
loop_
_entity_poly.entity_id
_entity_poly.type
_entity_poly.pdbx_seq_one_letter_code
_entity_poly.pdbx_strand_id
1 'polypeptide(L)'
;MKKLAVIVTRGTYNNLLQACELVRLAAASGTQVTVLFRDEAAARLTNQKIKEIPFSEAYRGRESRTREILRERKQPDLPAMLREIKEKGDAKFCVCRDSLAYFEIAVEQLIPELDEVQSAEAFWKESVATSDHVLTF
;
A
#
# COMPACT_ATOMS: atom_id res chain seq x y z
N MET A 1 12.49 -16.91 -1.99
CA MET A 1 11.16 -16.58 -1.45
C MET A 1 10.12 -16.71 -2.56
N LYS A 2 9.07 -17.49 -2.33
CA LYS A 2 8.01 -17.70 -3.33
C LYS A 2 6.79 -16.83 -3.07
N LYS A 3 6.41 -16.68 -1.80
CA LYS A 3 5.22 -15.94 -1.39
C LYS A 3 5.54 -15.00 -0.24
N LEU A 4 5.07 -13.77 -0.37
CA LEU A 4 5.23 -12.71 0.62
C LEU A 4 3.87 -12.11 0.95
N ALA A 5 3.52 -12.03 2.24
CA ALA A 5 2.39 -11.26 2.71
C ALA A 5 2.88 -9.95 3.30
N VAL A 6 2.20 -8.85 2.97
CA VAL A 6 2.54 -7.52 3.46
C VAL A 6 1.30 -6.90 4.08
N ILE A 7 1.45 -6.34 5.28
CA ILE A 7 0.37 -5.65 5.99
C ILE A 7 0.78 -4.20 6.19
N VAL A 8 -0.03 -3.28 5.69
CA VAL A 8 0.23 -1.83 5.77
C VAL A 8 -0.88 -1.19 6.59
N THR A 9 -0.52 -0.57 7.71
CA THR A 9 -1.49 0.04 8.63
C THR A 9 -1.38 1.55 8.72
N ARG A 10 -0.18 2.12 8.55
CA ARG A 10 0.03 3.57 8.67
C ARG A 10 -0.15 4.25 7.31
N GLY A 11 -0.89 5.36 7.32
CA GLY A 11 -1.33 6.04 6.10
C GLY A 11 -0.49 7.22 5.66
N THR A 12 0.65 7.51 6.31
CA THR A 12 1.52 8.59 5.84
C THR A 12 2.14 8.25 4.49
N TYR A 13 2.41 9.27 3.68
CA TYR A 13 3.03 9.07 2.38
C TYR A 13 4.36 8.33 2.47
N ASN A 14 5.22 8.73 3.43
CA ASN A 14 6.52 8.10 3.58
C ASN A 14 6.41 6.61 3.96
N ASN A 15 5.39 6.23 4.74
CA ASN A 15 5.17 4.82 5.05
C ASN A 15 4.69 4.02 3.83
N LEU A 16 3.72 4.57 3.09
CA LEU A 16 3.22 3.94 1.87
C LEU A 16 4.32 3.83 0.81
N LEU A 17 5.18 4.85 0.70
CA LEU A 17 6.32 4.82 -0.22
C LEU A 17 7.26 3.66 0.11
N GLN A 18 7.63 3.50 1.38
CA GLN A 18 8.49 2.40 1.83
C GLN A 18 7.89 1.04 1.48
N ALA A 19 6.60 0.86 1.79
CA ALA A 19 5.90 -0.38 1.47
C ALA A 19 5.88 -0.65 -0.03
N CYS A 20 5.53 0.35 -0.85
CA CYS A 20 5.49 0.21 -2.31
C CYS A 20 6.85 -0.12 -2.91
N GLU A 21 7.93 0.48 -2.40
CA GLU A 21 9.28 0.17 -2.89
C GLU A 21 9.65 -1.28 -2.65
N LEU A 22 9.42 -1.80 -1.44
CA LEU A 22 9.75 -3.18 -1.12
C LEU A 22 8.85 -4.17 -1.86
N VAL A 23 7.56 -3.88 -1.97
CA VAL A 23 6.64 -4.70 -2.76
C VAL A 23 7.06 -4.75 -4.23
N ARG A 24 7.46 -3.61 -4.80
CA ARG A 24 7.94 -3.53 -6.18
C ARG A 24 9.18 -4.42 -6.40
N LEU A 25 10.12 -4.36 -5.47
CA LEU A 25 11.35 -5.18 -5.55
C LEU A 25 11.03 -6.67 -5.44
N ALA A 26 10.17 -7.05 -4.52
CA ALA A 26 9.74 -8.44 -4.34
C ALA A 26 9.03 -8.97 -5.60
N ALA A 27 8.08 -8.21 -6.11
CA ALA A 27 7.34 -8.59 -7.33
C ALA A 27 8.28 -8.70 -8.54
N ALA A 28 9.22 -7.77 -8.69
CA ALA A 28 10.19 -7.79 -9.78
C ALA A 28 11.15 -8.99 -9.69
N SER A 29 11.36 -9.54 -8.50
CA SER A 29 12.20 -10.73 -8.30
C SER A 29 11.45 -12.06 -8.51
N GLY A 30 10.19 -12.00 -8.92
CA GLY A 30 9.37 -13.19 -9.15
C GLY A 30 8.61 -13.71 -7.93
N THR A 31 8.60 -12.96 -6.83
CA THR A 31 7.85 -13.31 -5.63
C THR A 31 6.38 -12.96 -5.82
N GLN A 32 5.48 -13.89 -5.48
CA GLN A 32 4.05 -13.60 -5.40
C GLN A 32 3.78 -12.78 -4.13
N VAL A 33 3.23 -11.58 -4.28
CA VAL A 33 3.01 -10.68 -3.16
C VAL A 33 1.52 -10.43 -2.96
N THR A 34 1.04 -10.57 -1.74
CA THR A 34 -0.32 -10.14 -1.38
C THR A 34 -0.21 -9.08 -0.28
N VAL A 35 -0.82 -7.93 -0.52
CA VAL A 35 -0.79 -6.79 0.39
C VAL A 35 -2.17 -6.56 0.96
N LEU A 36 -2.27 -6.40 2.29
CA LEU A 36 -3.48 -5.95 2.96
C LEU A 36 -3.26 -4.54 3.51
N PHE A 37 -4.07 -3.61 3.04
CA PHE A 37 -4.11 -2.26 3.58
C PHE A 37 -5.20 -2.19 4.64
N ARG A 38 -4.82 -1.79 5.84
CA ARG A 38 -5.70 -1.69 7.00
C ARG A 38 -5.63 -0.31 7.63
N ASP A 39 -6.62 0.01 8.44
CA ASP A 39 -6.67 1.21 9.28
C ASP A 39 -6.37 2.48 8.47
N GLU A 40 -5.45 3.31 8.91
CA GLU A 40 -5.11 4.57 8.23
C GLU A 40 -4.64 4.36 6.79
N ALA A 41 -3.94 3.26 6.51
CA ALA A 41 -3.53 2.95 5.15
C ALA A 41 -4.73 2.69 4.23
N ALA A 42 -5.77 2.01 4.74
CA ALA A 42 -7.01 1.80 3.98
C ALA A 42 -7.68 3.13 3.64
N ALA A 43 -7.71 4.07 4.59
CA ALA A 43 -8.30 5.39 4.40
C ALA A 43 -7.61 6.21 3.30
N ARG A 44 -6.35 5.88 2.96
CA ARG A 44 -5.60 6.56 1.90
C ARG A 44 -5.90 6.05 0.51
N LEU A 45 -6.57 4.91 0.36
CA LEU A 45 -6.75 4.24 -0.92
C LEU A 45 -8.00 4.68 -1.67
N THR A 46 -8.45 5.90 -1.46
CA THR A 46 -9.53 6.50 -2.24
C THR A 46 -8.97 7.33 -3.39
N ASN A 47 -9.75 7.49 -4.44
CA ASN A 47 -9.38 8.34 -5.58
C ASN A 47 -9.06 9.77 -5.15
N GLN A 48 -9.72 10.24 -4.08
CA GLN A 48 -9.51 11.58 -3.55
C GLN A 48 -8.19 11.71 -2.78
N LYS A 49 -7.84 10.72 -1.96
CA LYS A 49 -6.73 10.83 -1.00
C LYS A 49 -5.40 10.21 -1.44
N ILE A 50 -5.41 9.33 -2.43
CA ILE A 50 -4.20 8.59 -2.81
C ILE A 50 -3.05 9.49 -3.26
N LYS A 51 -3.33 10.66 -3.80
CA LYS A 51 -2.31 11.60 -4.28
C LYS A 51 -1.82 12.58 -3.22
N GLU A 52 -2.46 12.61 -2.06
CA GLU A 52 -2.00 13.47 -0.96
C GLU A 52 -0.65 12.98 -0.43
N ILE A 53 0.16 13.91 0.09
CA ILE A 53 1.51 13.60 0.59
C ILE A 53 1.65 14.05 2.04
N PRO A 54 0.90 13.44 2.99
CA PRO A 54 1.08 13.70 4.40
C PRO A 54 2.29 12.95 4.93
N PHE A 55 3.21 13.66 5.55
CA PHE A 55 4.40 13.04 6.16
C PHE A 55 4.20 12.75 7.64
N SER A 56 4.95 11.77 8.15
CA SER A 56 4.99 11.49 9.58
C SER A 56 5.71 12.59 10.36
N GLU A 57 5.56 12.56 11.67
CA GLU A 57 6.14 13.54 12.62
C GLU A 57 7.64 13.78 12.42
N ALA A 58 8.38 12.76 12.01
CA ALA A 58 9.81 12.86 11.75
C ALA A 58 10.18 13.90 10.68
N TYR A 59 9.23 14.23 9.82
CA TYR A 59 9.42 15.22 8.75
C TYR A 59 8.97 16.63 9.12
N ARG A 60 8.57 16.86 10.37
CA ARG A 60 8.09 18.17 10.82
C ARG A 60 9.12 19.26 10.49
N GLY A 61 8.67 20.30 9.81
CA GLY A 61 9.52 21.41 9.38
C GLY A 61 10.33 21.13 8.13
N ARG A 62 10.23 19.94 7.56
CA ARG A 62 10.97 19.52 6.36
C ARG A 62 10.07 19.16 5.19
N GLU A 63 8.78 19.31 5.35
CA GLU A 63 7.81 18.82 4.37
C GLU A 63 8.01 19.45 2.99
N SER A 64 8.14 20.77 2.94
CA SER A 64 8.34 21.48 1.65
C SER A 64 9.64 21.07 0.97
N ARG A 65 10.72 20.96 1.73
CA ARG A 65 12.01 20.53 1.16
C ARG A 65 11.95 19.07 0.69
N THR A 66 11.27 18.20 1.44
CA THR A 66 11.11 16.80 1.04
C THR A 66 10.31 16.69 -0.26
N ARG A 67 9.23 17.48 -0.40
CA ARG A 67 8.47 17.52 -1.66
C ARG A 67 9.33 17.97 -2.84
N GLU A 68 10.20 18.97 -2.65
CA GLU A 68 11.15 19.38 -3.67
C GLU A 68 12.08 18.24 -4.09
N ILE A 69 12.65 17.54 -3.11
CA ILE A 69 13.55 16.41 -3.38
C ILE A 69 12.83 15.32 -4.17
N LEU A 70 11.59 15.02 -3.83
CA LEU A 70 10.79 14.05 -4.57
C LEU A 70 10.62 14.48 -6.04
N ARG A 71 10.36 15.77 -6.29
CA ARG A 71 10.26 16.31 -7.65
C ARG A 71 11.59 16.25 -8.39
N GLU A 72 12.67 16.66 -7.74
CA GLU A 72 14.02 16.63 -8.31
C GLU A 72 14.43 15.22 -8.72
N ARG A 73 14.08 14.24 -7.89
CA ARG A 73 14.37 12.82 -8.13
C ARG A 73 13.37 12.16 -9.07
N LYS A 74 12.36 12.88 -9.54
CA LYS A 74 11.29 12.39 -10.42
C LYS A 74 10.59 11.15 -9.82
N GLN A 75 10.35 11.20 -8.52
CA GLN A 75 9.66 10.09 -7.83
C GLN A 75 8.26 9.90 -8.41
N PRO A 76 7.91 8.71 -8.92
CA PRO A 76 6.55 8.42 -9.37
C PRO A 76 5.55 8.55 -8.22
N ASP A 77 4.31 8.96 -8.50
CA ASP A 77 3.28 9.01 -7.48
C ASP A 77 2.83 7.59 -7.08
N LEU A 78 2.12 7.48 -5.96
CA LEU A 78 1.67 6.17 -5.46
C LEU A 78 0.80 5.42 -6.47
N PRO A 79 -0.18 6.04 -7.14
CA PRO A 79 -0.94 5.34 -8.16
C PRO A 79 -0.08 4.75 -9.29
N ALA A 80 0.93 5.50 -9.74
CA ALA A 80 1.86 5.03 -10.77
C ALA A 80 2.66 3.82 -10.28
N MET A 81 3.14 3.86 -9.04
CA MET A 81 3.87 2.74 -8.44
C MET A 81 3.00 1.49 -8.32
N LEU A 82 1.78 1.65 -7.84
CA LEU A 82 0.85 0.51 -7.69
C LEU A 82 0.53 -0.12 -9.05
N ARG A 83 0.29 0.68 -10.08
CA ARG A 83 0.08 0.18 -11.45
C ARG A 83 1.30 -0.57 -11.99
N GLU A 84 2.48 -0.02 -11.80
CA GLU A 84 3.72 -0.66 -12.23
C GLU A 84 3.91 -2.03 -11.59
N ILE A 85 3.68 -2.12 -10.28
CA ILE A 85 3.76 -3.38 -9.54
C ILE A 85 2.85 -4.44 -10.15
N LYS A 86 1.59 -4.08 -10.43
CA LYS A 86 0.62 -5.01 -11.01
C LYS A 86 0.95 -5.39 -12.45
N GLU A 87 1.49 -4.48 -13.23
CA GLU A 87 1.84 -4.75 -14.63
C GLU A 87 3.07 -5.67 -14.75
N LYS A 88 4.03 -5.52 -13.86
CA LYS A 88 5.34 -6.19 -13.95
C LYS A 88 5.51 -7.40 -13.06
N GLY A 89 4.61 -7.63 -12.12
CA GLY A 89 4.75 -8.70 -11.15
C GLY A 89 3.43 -9.37 -10.80
N ASP A 90 3.52 -10.40 -9.97
CA ASP A 90 2.37 -11.12 -9.43
C ASP A 90 2.03 -10.52 -8.05
N ALA A 91 1.22 -9.48 -8.05
CA ALA A 91 0.83 -8.77 -6.84
C ALA A 91 -0.69 -8.62 -6.75
N LYS A 92 -1.23 -8.91 -5.57
CA LYS A 92 -2.63 -8.73 -5.24
C LYS A 92 -2.76 -7.70 -4.13
N PHE A 93 -3.58 -6.68 -4.34
CA PHE A 93 -3.85 -5.63 -3.38
C PHE A 93 -5.24 -5.80 -2.77
N CYS A 94 -5.28 -5.98 -1.46
CA CYS A 94 -6.51 -6.16 -0.69
C CYS A 94 -6.68 -5.00 0.28
N VAL A 95 -7.92 -4.65 0.57
CA VAL A 95 -8.25 -3.64 1.58
C VAL A 95 -9.14 -4.28 2.66
N CYS A 96 -8.90 -3.92 3.91
CA CYS A 96 -9.60 -4.49 5.05
C CYS A 96 -11.05 -4.01 5.10
N ARG A 97 -11.98 -4.95 5.12
CA ARG A 97 -13.43 -4.66 5.20
C ARG A 97 -13.79 -3.83 6.42
N ASP A 98 -13.25 -4.19 7.60
CA ASP A 98 -13.57 -3.48 8.83
C ASP A 98 -13.06 -2.04 8.81
N SER A 99 -11.88 -1.81 8.23
CA SER A 99 -11.32 -0.47 8.10
C SER A 99 -12.18 0.41 7.21
N LEU A 100 -12.73 -0.12 6.12
CA LEU A 100 -13.67 0.62 5.29
C LEU A 100 -14.91 1.04 6.09
N ALA A 101 -15.40 0.14 6.93
CA ALA A 101 -16.56 0.45 7.80
C ALA A 101 -16.24 1.54 8.80
N TYR A 102 -15.07 1.47 9.46
CA TYR A 102 -14.66 2.46 10.47
C TYR A 102 -14.49 3.86 9.87
N PHE A 103 -13.99 3.96 8.66
CA PHE A 103 -13.80 5.24 7.96
C PHE A 103 -14.99 5.61 7.07
N GLU A 104 -16.05 4.81 7.07
CA GLU A 104 -17.26 5.03 6.27
C GLU A 104 -16.96 5.26 4.79
N ILE A 105 -16.08 4.41 4.24
CA ILE A 105 -15.67 4.47 2.84
C ILE A 105 -16.46 3.46 2.01
N ALA A 106 -17.13 3.95 0.96
CA ALA A 106 -17.81 3.10 0.00
C ALA A 106 -16.80 2.51 -0.99
N VAL A 107 -17.06 1.29 -1.46
CA VAL A 107 -16.20 0.58 -2.41
C VAL A 107 -15.96 1.40 -3.69
N GLU A 108 -16.97 2.14 -4.13
CA GLU A 108 -16.91 2.98 -5.34
C GLU A 108 -15.89 4.12 -5.23
N GLN A 109 -15.50 4.49 -4.01
CA GLN A 109 -14.51 5.55 -3.77
C GLN A 109 -13.07 5.04 -3.88
N LEU A 110 -12.88 3.72 -3.87
CA LEU A 110 -11.54 3.11 -3.87
C LEU A 110 -10.84 3.23 -5.22
N ILE A 111 -9.51 3.25 -5.18
CA ILE A 111 -8.69 3.27 -6.38
C ILE A 111 -8.87 1.96 -7.19
N PRO A 112 -8.74 2.01 -8.52
CA PRO A 112 -8.98 0.83 -9.36
C PRO A 112 -7.92 -0.26 -9.23
N GLU A 113 -6.75 0.05 -8.66
CA GLU A 113 -5.67 -0.91 -8.49
C GLU A 113 -5.94 -1.95 -7.39
N LEU A 114 -6.94 -1.71 -6.53
CA LEU A 114 -7.35 -2.69 -5.53
C LEU A 114 -8.10 -3.85 -6.15
N ASP A 115 -7.71 -5.06 -5.78
CA ASP A 115 -8.27 -6.28 -6.33
C ASP A 115 -9.49 -6.77 -5.56
N GLU A 116 -9.46 -6.63 -4.23
CA GLU A 116 -10.52 -7.23 -3.42
C GLU A 116 -10.61 -6.59 -2.03
N VAL A 117 -11.83 -6.61 -1.48
CA VAL A 117 -12.09 -6.30 -0.08
C VAL A 117 -12.05 -7.61 0.69
N GLN A 118 -11.20 -7.71 1.71
CA GLN A 118 -11.06 -8.91 2.52
C GLN A 118 -11.25 -8.64 4.01
N SER A 119 -11.75 -9.65 4.73
CA SER A 119 -11.69 -9.66 6.18
C SER A 119 -10.25 -9.98 6.64
N ALA A 120 -9.89 -9.55 7.85
CA ALA A 120 -8.60 -9.91 8.44
C ALA A 120 -8.44 -11.43 8.55
N GLU A 121 -9.53 -12.14 8.88
CA GLU A 121 -9.52 -13.60 8.98
C GLU A 121 -9.18 -14.27 7.64
N ALA A 122 -9.83 -13.83 6.56
CA ALA A 122 -9.55 -14.37 5.23
C ALA A 122 -8.10 -14.13 4.82
N PHE A 123 -7.58 -12.92 5.06
CA PHE A 123 -6.19 -12.61 4.76
C PHE A 123 -5.22 -13.45 5.57
N TRP A 124 -5.50 -13.66 6.85
CA TRP A 124 -4.69 -14.53 7.70
C TRP A 124 -4.60 -15.94 7.12
N LYS A 125 -5.75 -16.54 6.81
CA LYS A 125 -5.82 -17.92 6.32
C LYS A 125 -5.22 -18.10 4.93
N GLU A 126 -5.54 -17.18 4.02
CA GLU A 126 -5.17 -17.34 2.61
C GLU A 126 -3.78 -16.81 2.27
N SER A 127 -3.31 -15.81 3.00
CA SER A 127 -2.07 -15.12 2.66
C SER A 127 -1.00 -15.27 3.74
N VAL A 128 -1.28 -14.90 4.99
CA VAL A 128 -0.27 -14.97 6.05
C VAL A 128 0.16 -16.41 6.32
N ALA A 129 -0.81 -17.29 6.51
CA ALA A 129 -0.53 -18.70 6.86
C ALA A 129 0.17 -19.47 5.72
N THR A 130 0.11 -19.00 4.49
CA THR A 130 0.68 -19.66 3.33
C THR A 130 1.93 -18.97 2.77
N SER A 131 2.35 -17.88 3.36
CA SER A 131 3.51 -17.10 2.90
C SER A 131 4.79 -17.57 3.56
N ASP A 132 5.90 -17.40 2.85
CA ASP A 132 7.24 -17.68 3.38
C ASP A 132 7.65 -16.63 4.41
N HIS A 133 7.28 -15.39 4.17
CA HIS A 133 7.57 -14.26 5.04
C HIS A 133 6.39 -13.28 5.11
N VAL A 134 6.35 -12.52 6.19
CA VAL A 134 5.38 -11.45 6.41
C VAL A 134 6.12 -10.16 6.75
N LEU A 135 5.79 -9.08 6.06
CA LEU A 135 6.29 -7.75 6.37
C LEU A 135 5.14 -6.85 6.83
N THR A 136 5.43 -5.96 7.76
CA THR A 136 4.46 -4.98 8.26
C THR A 136 5.03 -3.56 8.17
N PHE A 137 4.14 -2.62 7.81
CA PHE A 137 4.48 -1.21 7.66
C PHE A 137 3.47 -0.31 8.35
#